data_4d6edb97636ffc8776275bb87780a36a
#
_entry.id   4d6edb97636ffc8776275bb87780a36a
#
_cell.length_a   1.000
_cell.length_b   1.000
_cell.length_c   1.000
_cell.angle_alpha   90.00
_cell.angle_beta   90.00
_cell.angle_gamma   90.00
#
_symmetry.space_group_name_H-M   'P 1'
#
loop_
_entity.id
_entity.type
_entity.pdbx_description
1 polymer ?
#
loop_
_entity_poly.entity_id
_entity_poly.type
_entity_poly.pdbx_seq_one_letter_code
_entity_poly.pdbx_strand_id
1 'polypeptide(L)'
;APNSPNPHGIAFDYWGYHYATDGTGGKAYQVRPTKDGFKMQDLLKKEVRPVTACEVVSSSHFPESMQGDFLICNVIGFRGIKHYHLERNATNGTVWGEPAGDDLTVSVTNADGSKTEDKSRGFLMSGDKNFRPSDAIFGADGSLYVADWQNVIIGHMQHNVRDPNRDHAHGRIYRITAEGRPLQKPVAIAGQPIPALLENLKHPVDGVRHRTRVELSARDTKEVIAAAQNWVKQFDPNKKEDAHHLLEALWLHQQHNVRNTALLDQVLKSPEPHARIAANTVKHLWFNVDASTRGGVIAGLGEIAAQKSGVLSDTPELTTIRIATVPEKMMYDVKQLAVKPGKKIKLTFANVDFMPHNILLVKPGKADDIGLKAMALGAKGFEVNYVPESPDILWSSKLIDTGKEEVINFTAPTTEGAYP
;
A
#
# COMPACT_ATOMS: atom_id res chain seq x y z
N ALA A 1 -4.18 3.20 -8.58
CA ALA A 1 -3.93 2.43 -9.80
C ALA A 1 -5.27 2.03 -10.41
N PRO A 2 -5.49 2.23 -11.72
CA PRO A 2 -6.84 2.10 -12.31
C PRO A 2 -7.43 0.68 -12.24
N ASN A 3 -6.63 -0.35 -11.94
CA ASN A 3 -7.07 -1.75 -11.94
C ASN A 3 -6.98 -2.44 -10.57
N SER A 4 -6.69 -1.70 -9.51
CA SER A 4 -6.66 -2.23 -8.14
C SER A 4 -7.47 -1.31 -7.22
N PRO A 5 -8.80 -1.47 -7.23
CA PRO A 5 -9.69 -0.59 -6.46
C PRO A 5 -9.53 -0.76 -4.95
N ASN A 6 -8.95 -1.87 -4.50
CA ASN A 6 -8.75 -2.16 -3.08
C ASN A 6 -7.37 -2.80 -2.83
N PRO A 7 -6.27 -2.03 -2.95
CA PRO A 7 -4.91 -2.54 -2.74
C PRO A 7 -4.70 -2.92 -1.28
N HIS A 8 -4.12 -4.10 -1.05
CA HIS A 8 -3.88 -4.62 0.29
C HIS A 8 -2.41 -5.00 0.52
N GLY A 9 -1.88 -5.95 -0.22
CA GLY A 9 -0.50 -6.42 -0.05
C GLY A 9 0.46 -5.77 -1.04
N ILE A 10 1.70 -5.59 -0.60
CA ILE A 10 2.85 -5.19 -1.42
C ILE A 10 4.06 -6.01 -1.02
N ALA A 11 4.80 -6.54 -2.00
CA ALA A 11 6.02 -7.28 -1.78
C ALA A 11 7.03 -7.00 -2.89
N PHE A 12 8.31 -7.22 -2.58
CA PHE A 12 9.42 -7.13 -3.53
C PHE A 12 10.28 -8.39 -3.42
N ASP A 13 10.80 -8.85 -4.53
CA ASP A 13 11.75 -9.95 -4.53
C ASP A 13 13.22 -9.48 -4.55
N TYR A 14 14.14 -10.46 -4.61
CA TYR A 14 15.58 -10.23 -4.64
C TYR A 14 16.02 -9.22 -5.73
N TRP A 15 15.36 -9.24 -6.90
CA TRP A 15 15.67 -8.35 -8.01
C TRP A 15 14.85 -7.06 -8.02
N GLY A 16 14.07 -6.80 -6.95
CA GLY A 16 13.22 -5.62 -6.84
C GLY A 16 12.00 -5.65 -7.75
N TYR A 17 11.57 -6.82 -8.22
CA TYR A 17 10.27 -6.94 -8.87
C TYR A 17 9.17 -6.64 -7.87
N HIS A 18 8.25 -5.78 -8.27
CA HIS A 18 7.18 -5.29 -7.42
C HIS A 18 5.90 -6.10 -7.63
N TYR A 19 5.38 -6.66 -6.55
CA TYR A 19 4.13 -7.40 -6.49
C TYR A 19 3.11 -6.67 -5.63
N ALA A 20 1.84 -6.76 -6.01
CA ALA A 20 0.74 -6.15 -5.27
C ALA A 20 -0.50 -7.03 -5.31
N THR A 21 -1.36 -6.95 -4.29
CA THR A 21 -2.63 -7.68 -4.24
C THR A 21 -3.82 -6.75 -4.15
N ASP A 22 -4.95 -7.19 -4.72
CA ASP A 22 -6.26 -6.55 -4.59
C ASP A 22 -7.16 -7.42 -3.72
N GLY A 23 -7.54 -6.89 -2.57
CA GLY A 23 -8.29 -7.62 -1.55
C GLY A 23 -9.64 -8.11 -2.02
N THR A 24 -10.46 -7.22 -2.55
CA THR A 24 -11.83 -7.56 -2.99
C THR A 24 -11.86 -8.33 -4.30
N GLY A 25 -10.91 -8.06 -5.18
CA GLY A 25 -10.77 -8.72 -6.47
C GLY A 25 -10.28 -10.16 -6.38
N GLY A 26 -9.56 -10.51 -5.31
CA GLY A 26 -8.83 -11.78 -5.20
C GLY A 26 -7.73 -11.89 -6.25
N LYS A 27 -7.07 -10.77 -6.58
CA LYS A 27 -6.05 -10.68 -7.63
C LYS A 27 -4.68 -10.37 -7.04
N ALA A 28 -3.66 -10.89 -7.70
CA ALA A 28 -2.28 -10.47 -7.50
C ALA A 28 -1.69 -9.99 -8.82
N TYR A 29 -0.82 -9.01 -8.71
CA TYR A 29 -0.23 -8.33 -9.87
C TYR A 29 1.27 -8.22 -9.74
N GLN A 30 1.94 -8.27 -10.88
CA GLN A 30 3.25 -7.66 -11.07
C GLN A 30 3.04 -6.19 -11.47
N VAL A 31 3.67 -5.25 -10.78
CA VAL A 31 3.64 -3.82 -11.12
C VAL A 31 4.87 -3.49 -11.96
N ARG A 32 4.65 -3.05 -13.19
CA ARG A 32 5.72 -2.83 -14.17
C ARG A 32 5.75 -1.38 -14.65
N PRO A 33 6.95 -0.78 -14.82
CA PRO A 33 7.06 0.55 -15.42
C PRO A 33 6.67 0.51 -16.90
N THR A 34 6.01 1.57 -17.34
CA THR A 34 5.68 1.83 -18.74
C THR A 34 6.07 3.27 -19.10
N LYS A 35 6.02 3.63 -20.38
CA LYS A 35 6.30 5.03 -20.80
C LYS A 35 5.38 6.06 -20.11
N ASP A 36 4.16 5.65 -19.75
CA ASP A 36 3.13 6.52 -19.19
C ASP A 36 2.92 6.28 -17.66
N GLY A 37 3.87 5.66 -16.97
CA GLY A 37 3.79 5.39 -15.53
C GLY A 37 3.97 3.91 -15.19
N PHE A 38 3.00 3.28 -14.52
CA PHE A 38 3.06 1.88 -14.13
C PHE A 38 1.82 1.11 -14.61
N LYS A 39 2.05 -0.12 -15.04
CA LYS A 39 1.00 -1.07 -15.41
C LYS A 39 0.95 -2.22 -14.41
N MET A 40 -0.26 -2.58 -13.98
CA MET A 40 -0.51 -3.81 -13.24
C MET A 40 -0.80 -4.93 -14.22
N GLN A 41 0.00 -5.99 -14.16
CA GLN A 41 -0.14 -7.20 -14.96
C GLN A 41 -0.55 -8.34 -14.05
N ASP A 42 -1.54 -9.13 -14.42
CA ASP A 42 -1.96 -10.30 -13.62
C ASP A 42 -0.74 -11.21 -13.38
N LEU A 43 -0.50 -11.54 -12.11
CA LEU A 43 0.61 -12.39 -11.67
C LEU A 43 0.24 -13.87 -11.67
N LEU A 44 -1.05 -14.17 -11.43
CA LEU A 44 -1.57 -15.53 -11.30
C LEU A 44 -3.06 -15.56 -11.65
N LYS A 45 -3.64 -16.76 -11.71
CA LYS A 45 -5.09 -16.91 -11.79
C LYS A 45 -5.75 -16.28 -10.56
N LYS A 46 -6.96 -15.75 -10.75
CA LYS A 46 -7.75 -15.15 -9.69
C LYS A 46 -7.90 -16.12 -8.51
N GLU A 47 -7.55 -15.63 -7.32
CA GLU A 47 -7.69 -16.35 -6.07
C GLU A 47 -9.07 -16.21 -5.44
N VAL A 48 -9.32 -17.06 -4.44
CA VAL A 48 -10.46 -16.91 -3.55
C VAL A 48 -10.28 -15.62 -2.74
N ARG A 49 -11.26 -14.76 -2.80
CA ARG A 49 -11.25 -13.45 -2.11
C ARG A 49 -11.75 -13.53 -0.67
N PRO A 50 -11.40 -12.57 0.19
CA PRO A 50 -10.42 -11.52 -0.04
C PRO A 50 -8.99 -12.00 0.14
N VAL A 51 -8.07 -11.29 -0.53
CA VAL A 51 -6.63 -11.42 -0.37
C VAL A 51 -6.17 -10.24 0.47
N THR A 52 -5.58 -10.50 1.64
CA THR A 52 -5.26 -9.46 2.62
C THR A 52 -3.82 -8.98 2.58
N ALA A 53 -2.88 -9.86 2.28
CA ALA A 53 -1.46 -9.53 2.20
C ALA A 53 -0.74 -10.50 1.28
N CYS A 54 0.50 -10.17 0.94
CA CYS A 54 1.41 -11.05 0.22
C CYS A 54 2.85 -10.86 0.71
N GLU A 55 3.66 -11.91 0.55
CA GLU A 55 5.07 -11.92 0.91
C GLU A 55 5.87 -12.79 -0.06
N VAL A 56 7.15 -12.49 -0.25
CA VAL A 56 8.09 -13.33 -1.00
C VAL A 56 8.96 -14.10 -0.03
N VAL A 57 9.07 -15.42 -0.21
CA VAL A 57 9.87 -16.26 0.67
C VAL A 57 11.34 -15.89 0.54
N SER A 58 11.89 -15.36 1.61
CA SER A 58 13.31 -15.02 1.72
C SER A 58 13.80 -15.26 3.15
N SER A 59 14.23 -16.50 3.43
CA SER A 59 14.64 -16.93 4.75
C SER A 59 15.51 -18.19 4.69
N SER A 60 16.70 -18.17 5.29
CA SER A 60 17.56 -19.34 5.39
C SER A 60 16.99 -20.46 6.30
N HIS A 61 15.95 -20.16 7.07
CA HIS A 61 15.25 -21.13 7.91
C HIS A 61 14.32 -22.05 7.10
N PHE A 62 13.72 -21.53 6.01
CA PHE A 62 12.86 -22.30 5.13
C PHE A 62 13.64 -23.02 4.02
N PRO A 63 13.09 -24.11 3.41
CA PRO A 63 13.75 -24.86 2.36
C PRO A 63 14.23 -24.01 1.18
N GLU A 64 15.36 -24.41 0.60
CA GLU A 64 15.91 -23.74 -0.59
C GLU A 64 14.93 -23.76 -1.77
N SER A 65 14.17 -24.83 -1.91
CA SER A 65 13.15 -24.97 -2.96
C SER A 65 12.00 -23.97 -2.86
N MET A 66 11.84 -23.30 -1.73
CA MET A 66 10.82 -22.28 -1.52
C MET A 66 11.34 -20.85 -1.72
N GLN A 67 12.67 -20.67 -1.81
CA GLN A 67 13.22 -19.30 -1.88
C GLN A 67 12.76 -18.59 -3.14
N GLY A 68 12.24 -17.36 -2.97
CA GLY A 68 11.69 -16.55 -4.06
C GLY A 68 10.25 -16.89 -4.45
N ASP A 69 9.61 -17.84 -3.79
CA ASP A 69 8.18 -18.14 -3.97
C ASP A 69 7.29 -17.06 -3.36
N PHE A 70 6.04 -17.03 -3.77
CA PHE A 70 5.06 -16.01 -3.40
C PHE A 70 3.97 -16.59 -2.50
N LEU A 71 3.74 -15.92 -1.39
CA LEU A 71 2.71 -16.27 -0.40
C LEU A 71 1.58 -15.25 -0.43
N ILE A 72 0.34 -15.72 -0.28
CA ILE A 72 -0.86 -14.87 -0.23
C ILE A 72 -1.72 -15.25 0.96
N CYS A 73 -2.00 -14.28 1.82
CA CYS A 73 -2.96 -14.42 2.92
C CYS A 73 -4.41 -14.38 2.42
N ASN A 74 -5.22 -15.34 2.86
CA ASN A 74 -6.62 -15.49 2.47
C ASN A 74 -7.50 -15.68 3.71
N VAL A 75 -8.68 -15.04 3.75
CA VAL A 75 -9.44 -14.92 5.03
C VAL A 75 -10.89 -15.40 5.00
N ILE A 76 -11.50 -15.72 3.86
CA ILE A 76 -12.90 -16.22 3.79
C ILE A 76 -13.00 -17.59 3.14
N GLY A 77 -12.90 -17.68 1.83
CA GLY A 77 -13.09 -18.92 1.11
C GLY A 77 -11.95 -19.93 1.31
N PHE A 78 -10.81 -19.44 1.70
CA PHE A 78 -9.68 -20.20 2.23
C PHE A 78 -9.16 -19.45 3.47
N ARG A 79 -9.01 -20.13 4.59
CA ARG A 79 -8.48 -19.55 5.83
C ARG A 79 -7.04 -19.98 6.02
N GLY A 80 -6.13 -19.22 5.42
CA GLY A 80 -4.74 -19.62 5.41
C GLY A 80 -3.85 -18.80 4.49
N ILE A 81 -2.73 -19.38 4.12
CA ILE A 81 -1.72 -18.80 3.24
C ILE A 81 -1.56 -19.69 2.02
N LYS A 82 -1.86 -19.17 0.85
CA LYS A 82 -1.62 -19.80 -0.44
C LYS A 82 -0.15 -19.67 -0.82
N HIS A 83 0.33 -20.60 -1.65
CA HIS A 83 1.72 -20.68 -2.06
C HIS A 83 1.80 -20.79 -3.58
N TYR A 84 2.68 -20.01 -4.18
CA TYR A 84 2.91 -19.95 -5.63
C TYR A 84 4.41 -19.96 -5.93
N HIS A 85 4.82 -20.80 -6.84
CA HIS A 85 6.13 -20.72 -7.46
C HIS A 85 6.14 -19.59 -8.51
N LEU A 86 7.13 -18.67 -8.47
CA LEU A 86 7.23 -17.57 -9.41
C LEU A 86 8.20 -17.87 -10.56
N GLU A 87 7.65 -18.01 -11.75
CA GLU A 87 8.43 -18.11 -13.00
C GLU A 87 8.76 -16.72 -13.53
N ARG A 88 10.06 -16.39 -13.60
CA ARG A 88 10.56 -15.08 -14.03
C ARG A 88 11.14 -15.18 -15.44
N ASN A 89 10.55 -14.47 -16.38
CA ASN A 89 11.06 -14.38 -17.76
C ASN A 89 12.21 -13.38 -17.84
N ALA A 90 13.44 -13.89 -18.02
CA ALA A 90 14.65 -13.09 -18.09
C ALA A 90 14.73 -12.19 -19.34
N THR A 91 13.92 -12.45 -20.39
CA THR A 91 13.96 -11.67 -21.64
C THR A 91 13.15 -10.37 -21.51
N ASN A 92 11.96 -10.45 -20.94
CA ASN A 92 11.01 -9.33 -20.92
C ASN A 92 10.62 -8.89 -19.50
N GLY A 93 11.09 -9.57 -18.45
CA GLY A 93 10.82 -9.27 -17.05
C GLY A 93 9.39 -9.56 -16.59
N THR A 94 8.60 -10.33 -17.36
CA THR A 94 7.30 -10.78 -16.89
C THR A 94 7.46 -11.90 -15.86
N VAL A 95 6.54 -11.94 -14.90
CA VAL A 95 6.48 -12.98 -13.88
C VAL A 95 5.09 -13.61 -13.89
N TRP A 96 5.06 -14.92 -13.69
CA TRP A 96 3.82 -15.67 -13.54
C TRP A 96 3.91 -16.61 -12.36
N GLY A 97 2.84 -16.71 -11.57
CA GLY A 97 2.75 -17.57 -10.39
C GLY A 97 1.96 -18.85 -10.67
N GLU A 98 2.62 -19.99 -10.49
CA GLU A 98 1.99 -21.29 -10.55
C GLU A 98 1.68 -21.82 -9.14
N PRO A 99 0.49 -22.42 -8.91
CA PRO A 99 0.13 -22.97 -7.61
C PRO A 99 1.15 -23.98 -7.11
N ALA A 100 1.66 -23.75 -5.91
CA ALA A 100 2.64 -24.60 -5.21
C ALA A 100 2.11 -24.99 -3.81
N GLY A 101 2.98 -25.54 -2.97
CA GLY A 101 2.66 -25.98 -1.61
C GLY A 101 2.07 -27.38 -1.55
N ASP A 102 1.68 -27.78 -0.34
CA ASP A 102 1.19 -29.11 -0.04
C ASP A 102 -0.33 -29.23 -0.12
N ASP A 103 -0.81 -30.44 -0.28
CA ASP A 103 -2.23 -30.77 -0.12
C ASP A 103 -2.57 -30.80 1.38
N LEU A 104 -3.28 -29.79 1.83
CA LEU A 104 -3.64 -29.59 3.23
C LEU A 104 -5.04 -30.10 3.51
N THR A 105 -5.22 -30.74 4.66
CA THR A 105 -6.52 -31.16 5.19
C THR A 105 -6.65 -30.68 6.63
N VAL A 106 -7.71 -29.97 6.95
CA VAL A 106 -7.99 -29.51 8.31
C VAL A 106 -9.40 -29.88 8.74
N SER A 107 -9.55 -30.24 10.01
CA SER A 107 -10.87 -30.50 10.61
C SER A 107 -11.50 -29.19 11.05
N VAL A 108 -12.73 -28.93 10.60
CA VAL A 108 -13.52 -27.75 10.96
C VAL A 108 -14.70 -28.17 11.83
N THR A 109 -14.82 -27.60 13.04
CA THR A 109 -15.96 -27.83 13.92
C THR A 109 -17.08 -26.86 13.56
N ASN A 110 -18.27 -27.40 13.25
CA ASN A 110 -19.48 -26.64 12.96
C ASN A 110 -20.19 -26.16 14.23
N ALA A 111 -21.16 -25.26 14.07
CA ALA A 111 -21.92 -24.73 15.21
C ALA A 111 -22.75 -25.79 15.94
N ASP A 112 -23.15 -26.85 15.26
CA ASP A 112 -23.86 -28.01 15.81
C ASP A 112 -22.93 -29.06 16.47
N GLY A 113 -21.60 -28.78 16.51
CA GLY A 113 -20.61 -29.69 17.05
C GLY A 113 -20.12 -30.79 16.06
N SER A 114 -20.73 -30.88 14.87
CA SER A 114 -20.25 -31.79 13.84
C SER A 114 -18.89 -31.35 13.30
N LYS A 115 -18.12 -32.29 12.74
CA LYS A 115 -16.83 -32.02 12.13
C LYS A 115 -16.90 -32.27 10.64
N THR A 116 -16.35 -31.34 9.86
CA THR A 116 -16.14 -31.47 8.43
C THR A 116 -14.66 -31.32 8.11
N GLU A 117 -14.22 -31.84 6.97
CA GLU A 117 -12.87 -31.67 6.49
C GLU A 117 -12.87 -30.63 5.35
N ASP A 118 -12.06 -29.57 5.50
CA ASP A 118 -11.70 -28.69 4.42
C ASP A 118 -10.36 -29.13 3.82
N LYS A 119 -10.30 -29.23 2.48
CA LYS A 119 -9.10 -29.64 1.73
C LYS A 119 -8.71 -28.56 0.75
N SER A 120 -7.45 -28.22 0.68
CA SER A 120 -6.92 -27.25 -0.29
C SER A 120 -5.42 -27.38 -0.42
N ARG A 121 -4.87 -26.88 -1.50
CA ARG A 121 -3.42 -26.73 -1.70
C ARG A 121 -2.94 -25.37 -1.21
N GLY A 122 -1.82 -25.33 -0.49
CA GLY A 122 -1.24 -24.08 0.02
C GLY A 122 -0.07 -24.29 0.97
N PHE A 123 0.35 -23.23 1.62
CA PHE A 123 1.43 -23.22 2.61
C PHE A 123 0.91 -23.50 4.03
N LEU A 124 -0.19 -22.87 4.40
CA LEU A 124 -0.80 -22.96 5.74
C LEU A 124 -2.32 -22.91 5.62
N MET A 125 -3.01 -23.73 6.39
CA MET A 125 -4.47 -23.73 6.49
C MET A 125 -4.90 -23.96 7.93
N SER A 126 -6.01 -23.34 8.35
CA SER A 126 -6.57 -23.50 9.70
C SER A 126 -8.01 -23.97 9.68
N GLY A 127 -8.34 -24.94 10.54
CA GLY A 127 -9.71 -25.35 10.85
C GLY A 127 -10.43 -24.39 11.80
N ASP A 128 -9.74 -23.47 12.44
CA ASP A 128 -10.34 -22.43 13.27
C ASP A 128 -11.10 -21.43 12.40
N LYS A 129 -12.42 -21.31 12.62
CA LYS A 129 -13.29 -20.41 11.89
C LYS A 129 -12.97 -18.93 12.15
N ASN A 130 -12.23 -18.63 13.22
CA ASN A 130 -11.81 -17.26 13.55
C ASN A 130 -10.46 -16.89 12.94
N PHE A 131 -9.71 -17.85 12.39
CA PHE A 131 -8.41 -17.58 11.77
C PHE A 131 -8.57 -16.70 10.52
N ARG A 132 -7.93 -15.53 10.54
CA ARG A 132 -7.99 -14.51 9.49
C ARG A 132 -6.60 -13.91 9.30
N PRO A 133 -5.68 -14.57 8.58
CA PRO A 133 -4.34 -14.04 8.36
C PRO A 133 -4.43 -12.74 7.59
N SER A 134 -4.14 -11.63 8.28
CA SER A 134 -4.23 -10.28 7.73
C SER A 134 -2.89 -9.78 7.19
N ASP A 135 -1.78 -10.34 7.69
CA ASP A 135 -0.43 -10.04 7.23
C ASP A 135 0.52 -11.20 7.52
N ALA A 136 1.62 -11.28 6.77
CA ALA A 136 2.67 -12.27 6.96
C ALA A 136 4.02 -11.66 6.59
N ILE A 137 5.04 -11.81 7.46
CA ILE A 137 6.38 -11.24 7.26
C ILE A 137 7.47 -12.15 7.85
N PHE A 138 8.61 -12.24 7.17
CA PHE A 138 9.78 -12.95 7.69
C PHE A 138 10.53 -12.13 8.73
N GLY A 139 10.66 -12.68 9.94
CA GLY A 139 11.40 -12.08 11.03
C GLY A 139 12.92 -12.18 10.88
N ALA A 140 13.64 -11.54 11.81
CA ALA A 140 15.10 -11.61 11.84
C ALA A 140 15.67 -13.01 12.10
N ASP A 141 14.89 -13.84 12.78
CA ASP A 141 15.22 -15.25 13.06
C ASP A 141 14.83 -16.22 11.92
N GLY A 142 14.31 -15.68 10.81
CA GLY A 142 13.89 -16.44 9.65
C GLY A 142 12.52 -17.09 9.75
N SER A 143 11.86 -17.04 10.92
CA SER A 143 10.48 -17.51 11.07
C SER A 143 9.50 -16.63 10.30
N LEU A 144 8.38 -17.20 9.83
CA LEU A 144 7.28 -16.44 9.28
C LEU A 144 6.33 -16.03 10.41
N TYR A 145 6.16 -14.73 10.63
CA TYR A 145 5.19 -14.18 11.57
C TYR A 145 3.90 -13.85 10.83
N VAL A 146 2.78 -14.34 11.33
CA VAL A 146 1.46 -14.18 10.71
C VAL A 146 0.56 -13.44 11.69
N ALA A 147 0.14 -12.26 11.31
CA ALA A 147 -0.88 -11.51 12.05
C ALA A 147 -2.25 -12.11 11.75
N ASP A 148 -2.98 -12.46 12.79
CA ASP A 148 -4.32 -13.03 12.70
C ASP A 148 -5.34 -12.07 13.33
N TRP A 149 -6.23 -11.60 12.53
CA TRP A 149 -7.30 -10.70 12.98
C TRP A 149 -8.28 -11.37 13.96
N GLN A 150 -8.32 -12.68 13.99
CA GLN A 150 -9.13 -13.50 14.89
C GLN A 150 -10.60 -13.06 14.94
N ASN A 151 -11.30 -13.16 13.84
CA ASN A 151 -12.69 -12.72 13.81
C ASN A 151 -13.58 -13.64 12.96
N VAL A 152 -14.66 -14.13 13.54
CA VAL A 152 -15.63 -14.98 12.85
C VAL A 152 -16.42 -14.18 11.81
N ILE A 153 -16.63 -12.89 12.06
CA ILE A 153 -17.39 -12.00 11.19
C ILE A 153 -16.44 -11.25 10.29
N ILE A 154 -16.54 -11.51 8.97
CA ILE A 154 -15.80 -10.77 7.95
C ILE A 154 -16.78 -10.13 7.00
N GLY A 155 -16.57 -8.86 6.74
CA GLY A 155 -17.34 -8.11 5.79
C GLY A 155 -16.89 -6.66 5.73
N HIS A 156 -17.65 -5.84 5.07
CA HIS A 156 -17.38 -4.42 4.98
C HIS A 156 -17.26 -3.79 6.37
N MET A 157 -16.24 -2.97 6.56
CA MET A 157 -15.94 -2.30 7.83
C MET A 157 -17.17 -1.59 8.44
N GLN A 158 -18.01 -1.02 7.60
CA GLN A 158 -19.20 -0.28 8.00
C GLN A 158 -20.23 -1.13 8.76
N HIS A 159 -20.37 -2.40 8.41
CA HIS A 159 -21.35 -3.29 9.04
C HIS A 159 -20.76 -4.04 10.24
N ASN A 160 -19.51 -4.40 10.20
CA ASN A 160 -18.92 -5.38 11.11
C ASN A 160 -18.06 -4.77 12.22
N VAL A 161 -17.56 -3.54 12.05
CA VAL A 161 -16.77 -2.87 13.10
C VAL A 161 -17.57 -2.67 14.39
N ARG A 162 -18.88 -2.46 14.27
CA ARG A 162 -19.79 -2.18 15.39
C ARG A 162 -20.61 -3.40 15.86
N ASP A 163 -20.39 -4.58 15.25
CA ASP A 163 -21.12 -5.78 15.63
C ASP A 163 -20.72 -6.19 17.06
N PRO A 164 -21.68 -6.31 17.99
CA PRO A 164 -21.40 -6.65 19.40
C PRO A 164 -20.83 -8.06 19.57
N ASN A 165 -21.01 -8.96 18.59
CA ASN A 165 -20.45 -10.31 18.63
C ASN A 165 -18.99 -10.36 18.17
N ARG A 166 -18.44 -9.23 17.73
CA ARG A 166 -17.05 -9.13 17.32
C ARG A 166 -16.13 -9.02 18.53
N ASP A 167 -15.04 -9.76 18.53
CA ASP A 167 -13.96 -9.55 19.49
C ASP A 167 -13.19 -8.27 19.12
N HIS A 168 -13.32 -7.23 19.96
CA HIS A 168 -12.66 -5.95 19.80
C HIS A 168 -11.38 -5.82 20.63
N ALA A 169 -11.08 -6.81 21.46
CA ALA A 169 -10.00 -6.74 22.44
C ALA A 169 -8.78 -7.58 22.06
N HIS A 170 -8.95 -8.61 21.25
CA HIS A 170 -7.91 -9.59 20.99
C HIS A 170 -7.60 -9.70 19.49
N GLY A 171 -6.33 -9.96 19.21
CA GLY A 171 -5.77 -10.45 17.96
C GLY A 171 -4.73 -11.53 18.28
N ARG A 172 -4.22 -12.21 17.28
CA ARG A 172 -3.19 -13.24 17.46
C ARG A 172 -2.02 -12.99 16.53
N ILE A 173 -0.83 -13.36 16.98
CA ILE A 173 0.35 -13.43 16.12
C ILE A 173 0.89 -14.86 16.22
N TYR A 174 0.95 -15.53 15.08
CA TYR A 174 1.57 -16.85 15.00
C TYR A 174 3.00 -16.71 14.50
N ARG A 175 3.89 -17.53 15.04
CA ARG A 175 5.24 -17.74 14.58
C ARG A 175 5.33 -19.11 13.94
N ILE A 176 5.59 -19.15 12.64
CA ILE A 176 5.67 -20.37 11.85
C ILE A 176 7.14 -20.68 11.61
N THR A 177 7.54 -21.92 11.91
CA THR A 177 8.90 -22.43 11.75
C THR A 177 8.91 -23.66 10.88
N ALA A 178 10.01 -23.89 10.16
CA ALA A 178 10.24 -25.12 9.41
C ALA A 178 10.81 -26.19 10.36
N GLU A 179 10.13 -27.33 10.49
CA GLU A 179 10.53 -28.40 11.39
C GLU A 179 11.90 -28.99 11.01
N GLY A 180 12.71 -29.27 12.01
CA GLY A 180 14.04 -29.87 11.85
C GLY A 180 15.11 -28.94 11.26
N ARG A 181 14.80 -27.66 10.99
CA ARG A 181 15.75 -26.69 10.45
C ARG A 181 16.19 -25.65 11.50
N PRO A 182 17.47 -25.24 11.50
CA PRO A 182 17.93 -24.20 12.42
C PRO A 182 17.31 -22.84 12.07
N LEU A 183 17.08 -22.04 13.11
CA LEU A 183 16.68 -20.63 12.90
C LEU A 183 17.83 -19.84 12.27
N GLN A 184 17.47 -18.82 11.52
CA GLN A 184 18.41 -17.85 10.98
C GLN A 184 19.04 -17.05 12.14
N LYS A 185 20.35 -16.86 12.08
CA LYS A 185 21.04 -15.97 13.05
C LYS A 185 20.74 -14.51 12.67
N PRO A 186 20.22 -13.68 13.61
CA PRO A 186 20.01 -12.28 13.36
C PRO A 186 21.34 -11.57 13.03
N VAL A 187 21.28 -10.66 12.05
CA VAL A 187 22.41 -9.82 11.64
C VAL A 187 22.34 -8.50 12.36
N ALA A 188 23.47 -8.01 12.88
CA ALA A 188 23.57 -6.70 13.52
C ALA A 188 23.40 -5.59 12.46
N ILE A 189 22.47 -4.66 12.68
CA ILE A 189 22.16 -3.59 11.73
C ILE A 189 22.12 -2.23 12.44
N ALA A 190 21.23 -2.09 13.41
CA ALA A 190 21.03 -0.81 14.11
C ALA A 190 22.33 -0.29 14.72
N GLY A 191 22.68 0.97 14.44
CA GLY A 191 23.87 1.62 14.98
C GLY A 191 25.21 1.16 14.38
N GLN A 192 25.21 0.22 13.42
CA GLN A 192 26.45 -0.25 12.80
C GLN A 192 27.08 0.85 11.92
N PRO A 193 28.43 0.87 11.78
CA PRO A 193 29.10 1.81 10.88
C PRO A 193 28.73 1.55 9.42
N ILE A 194 28.71 2.60 8.58
CA ILE A 194 28.31 2.52 7.17
C ILE A 194 29.03 1.40 6.40
N PRO A 195 30.36 1.18 6.53
CA PRO A 195 31.01 0.07 5.83
C PRO A 195 30.45 -1.31 6.18
N ALA A 196 30.10 -1.57 7.45
CA ALA A 196 29.49 -2.82 7.86
C ALA A 196 28.06 -2.97 7.32
N LEU A 197 27.30 -1.89 7.26
CA LEU A 197 25.99 -1.87 6.64
C LEU A 197 26.06 -2.17 5.13
N LEU A 198 27.03 -1.62 4.41
CA LEU A 198 27.24 -1.93 3.00
C LEU A 198 27.55 -3.42 2.78
N GLU A 199 28.35 -4.05 3.66
CA GLU A 199 28.60 -5.49 3.59
C GLU A 199 27.32 -6.32 3.84
N ASN A 200 26.43 -5.86 4.71
CA ASN A 200 25.12 -6.50 4.91
C ASN A 200 24.24 -6.49 3.65
N LEU A 201 24.46 -5.60 2.69
CA LEU A 201 23.74 -5.59 1.40
C LEU A 201 24.09 -6.78 0.49
N LYS A 202 25.18 -7.53 0.80
CA LYS A 202 25.51 -8.79 0.13
C LYS A 202 24.70 -9.97 0.66
N HIS A 203 23.96 -9.79 1.76
CA HIS A 203 23.25 -10.89 2.41
C HIS A 203 22.15 -11.47 1.50
N PRO A 204 22.01 -12.80 1.39
CA PRO A 204 21.03 -13.44 0.50
C PRO A 204 19.57 -13.15 0.91
N VAL A 205 19.33 -12.95 2.22
CA VAL A 205 17.98 -12.74 2.77
C VAL A 205 17.53 -11.30 2.59
N ASP A 206 16.40 -11.10 1.90
CA ASP A 206 15.83 -9.79 1.57
C ASP A 206 15.56 -8.93 2.80
N GLY A 207 15.03 -9.52 3.87
CA GLY A 207 14.76 -8.82 5.12
C GLY A 207 16.00 -8.22 5.78
N VAL A 208 17.19 -8.83 5.62
CA VAL A 208 18.46 -8.26 6.09
C VAL A 208 18.82 -7.04 5.26
N ARG A 209 18.79 -7.16 3.93
CA ARG A 209 19.10 -6.03 3.02
C ARG A 209 18.08 -4.89 3.19
N HIS A 210 16.80 -5.21 3.31
CA HIS A 210 15.75 -4.21 3.52
C HIS A 210 16.00 -3.40 4.79
N ARG A 211 16.17 -4.05 5.95
CA ARG A 211 16.45 -3.35 7.21
C ARG A 211 17.76 -2.57 7.17
N THR A 212 18.76 -3.08 6.45
CA THR A 212 20.03 -2.37 6.23
C THR A 212 19.83 -1.11 5.40
N ARG A 213 19.04 -1.15 4.34
CA ARG A 213 18.69 0.05 3.55
C ARG A 213 17.90 1.06 4.39
N VAL A 214 17.00 0.62 5.25
CA VAL A 214 16.28 1.50 6.19
C VAL A 214 17.27 2.22 7.13
N GLU A 215 18.22 1.49 7.70
CA GLU A 215 19.26 2.09 8.57
C GLU A 215 20.14 3.08 7.80
N LEU A 216 20.58 2.72 6.59
CA LEU A 216 21.37 3.61 5.73
C LEU A 216 20.60 4.87 5.33
N SER A 217 19.29 4.79 5.12
CA SER A 217 18.48 5.95 4.75
C SER A 217 18.41 7.03 5.83
N ALA A 218 18.64 6.66 7.09
CA ALA A 218 18.66 7.57 8.22
C ALA A 218 20.05 8.22 8.45
N ARG A 219 21.07 7.83 7.66
CA ARG A 219 22.44 8.35 7.77
C ARG A 219 22.66 9.55 6.85
N ASP A 220 23.74 10.31 7.10
CA ASP A 220 24.10 11.44 6.25
C ASP A 220 24.29 11.00 4.79
N THR A 221 23.59 11.67 3.88
CA THR A 221 23.59 11.33 2.45
C THR A 221 24.98 11.38 1.83
N LYS A 222 25.81 12.36 2.19
CA LYS A 222 27.17 12.52 1.59
C LYS A 222 28.05 11.37 2.04
N GLU A 223 27.97 10.98 3.31
CA GLU A 223 28.77 9.87 3.86
C GLU A 223 28.36 8.54 3.23
N VAL A 224 27.05 8.26 3.13
CA VAL A 224 26.55 7.00 2.53
C VAL A 224 26.93 6.91 1.06
N ILE A 225 26.72 7.98 0.28
CA ILE A 225 27.02 7.99 -1.16
C ILE A 225 28.51 7.86 -1.41
N ALA A 226 29.36 8.56 -0.66
CA ALA A 226 30.82 8.45 -0.77
C ALA A 226 31.30 7.02 -0.43
N ALA A 227 30.76 6.43 0.63
CA ALA A 227 31.06 5.05 1.01
C ALA A 227 30.59 4.04 -0.04
N ALA A 228 29.36 4.19 -0.58
CA ALA A 228 28.82 3.35 -1.63
C ALA A 228 29.67 3.43 -2.92
N GLN A 229 30.13 4.62 -3.32
CA GLN A 229 31.02 4.81 -4.46
C GLN A 229 32.37 4.11 -4.29
N ASN A 230 32.87 3.99 -3.08
CA ASN A 230 34.07 3.22 -2.77
C ASN A 230 33.78 1.71 -2.74
N TRP A 231 32.64 1.33 -2.14
CA TRP A 231 32.23 -0.06 -2.02
C TRP A 231 32.02 -0.74 -3.37
N VAL A 232 31.47 -0.06 -4.37
CA VAL A 232 31.26 -0.63 -5.71
C VAL A 232 32.56 -0.96 -6.47
N LYS A 233 33.69 -0.37 -6.11
CA LYS A 233 34.98 -0.62 -6.76
C LYS A 233 35.50 -2.05 -6.60
N GLN A 234 34.98 -2.80 -5.62
CA GLN A 234 35.34 -4.20 -5.39
C GLN A 234 34.60 -5.18 -6.33
N PHE A 235 33.61 -4.71 -7.10
CA PHE A 235 32.78 -5.54 -7.96
C PHE A 235 33.13 -5.34 -9.43
N ASP A 236 33.10 -6.45 -10.20
CA ASP A 236 33.30 -6.45 -11.63
C ASP A 236 31.96 -6.38 -12.35
N PRO A 237 31.64 -5.29 -13.07
CA PRO A 237 30.36 -5.15 -13.77
C PRO A 237 30.11 -6.20 -14.85
N ASN A 238 31.12 -6.96 -15.27
CA ASN A 238 31.04 -8.02 -16.26
C ASN A 238 30.76 -9.41 -15.65
N LYS A 239 30.71 -9.51 -14.32
CA LYS A 239 30.40 -10.75 -13.61
C LYS A 239 28.93 -10.78 -13.16
N LYS A 240 28.26 -11.92 -13.37
CA LYS A 240 26.88 -12.11 -12.92
C LYS A 240 26.74 -12.08 -11.41
N GLU A 241 27.72 -12.64 -10.73
CA GLU A 241 27.75 -12.76 -9.26
C GLU A 241 27.79 -11.38 -8.59
N ASP A 242 28.38 -10.38 -9.22
CA ASP A 242 28.52 -9.02 -8.71
C ASP A 242 27.33 -8.11 -9.08
N ALA A 243 26.49 -8.56 -10.03
CA ALA A 243 25.42 -7.72 -10.58
C ALA A 243 24.43 -7.20 -9.55
N HIS A 244 24.06 -8.04 -8.59
CA HIS A 244 23.11 -7.63 -7.52
C HIS A 244 23.75 -6.61 -6.56
N HIS A 245 25.03 -6.72 -6.29
CA HIS A 245 25.73 -5.78 -5.39
C HIS A 245 25.82 -4.38 -6.03
N LEU A 246 26.09 -4.32 -7.33
CA LEU A 246 26.05 -3.06 -8.09
C LEU A 246 24.62 -2.48 -8.14
N LEU A 247 23.60 -3.34 -8.24
CA LEU A 247 22.21 -2.93 -8.17
C LEU A 247 21.80 -2.40 -6.80
N GLU A 248 22.25 -3.00 -5.71
CA GLU A 248 22.04 -2.50 -4.34
C GLU A 248 22.66 -1.09 -4.16
N ALA A 249 23.87 -0.85 -4.68
CA ALA A 249 24.46 0.47 -4.67
C ALA A 249 23.62 1.48 -5.50
N LEU A 250 23.09 1.07 -6.65
CA LEU A 250 22.19 1.89 -7.47
C LEU A 250 20.91 2.26 -6.71
N TRP A 251 20.32 1.32 -5.97
CA TRP A 251 19.15 1.56 -5.13
C TRP A 251 19.45 2.48 -3.94
N LEU A 252 20.66 2.44 -3.35
CA LEU A 252 21.10 3.43 -2.35
C LEU A 252 21.13 4.84 -2.95
N HIS A 253 21.69 4.98 -4.15
CA HIS A 253 21.67 6.26 -4.86
C HIS A 253 20.26 6.76 -5.11
N GLN A 254 19.33 5.86 -5.50
CA GLN A 254 17.91 6.19 -5.68
C GLN A 254 17.26 6.62 -4.37
N GLN A 255 17.49 5.89 -3.29
CA GLN A 255 16.92 6.15 -1.96
C GLN A 255 17.35 7.50 -1.39
N HIS A 256 18.62 7.87 -1.60
CA HIS A 256 19.18 9.16 -1.18
C HIS A 256 18.93 10.30 -2.18
N ASN A 257 18.16 10.07 -3.26
CA ASN A 257 17.89 11.04 -4.34
C ASN A 257 19.14 11.62 -5.01
N VAL A 258 20.23 10.86 -5.06
CA VAL A 258 21.48 11.23 -5.73
C VAL A 258 21.63 10.42 -7.00
N ARG A 259 21.39 11.00 -8.16
CA ARG A 259 21.52 10.30 -9.44
C ARG A 259 22.97 9.96 -9.75
N ASN A 260 23.22 8.69 -10.06
CA ASN A 260 24.52 8.20 -10.55
C ASN A 260 24.31 7.52 -11.92
N THR A 261 24.44 8.31 -12.99
CA THR A 261 24.22 7.83 -14.36
C THR A 261 25.28 6.84 -14.81
N ALA A 262 26.53 6.99 -14.35
CA ALA A 262 27.61 6.06 -14.68
C ALA A 262 27.35 4.66 -14.12
N LEU A 263 26.94 4.57 -12.85
CA LEU A 263 26.55 3.28 -12.24
C LEU A 263 25.29 2.70 -12.90
N LEU A 264 24.31 3.54 -13.20
CA LEU A 264 23.13 3.10 -13.93
C LEU A 264 23.49 2.48 -15.28
N ASP A 265 24.35 3.13 -16.06
CA ASP A 265 24.81 2.63 -17.38
C ASP A 265 25.60 1.32 -17.27
N GLN A 266 26.36 1.13 -16.19
CA GLN A 266 27.03 -0.14 -15.90
C GLN A 266 26.01 -1.26 -15.64
N VAL A 267 25.04 -1.03 -14.74
CA VAL A 267 24.02 -2.06 -14.42
C VAL A 267 23.11 -2.36 -15.61
N LEU A 268 22.80 -1.38 -16.45
CA LEU A 268 22.04 -1.59 -17.70
C LEU A 268 22.78 -2.49 -18.72
N LYS A 269 24.09 -2.60 -18.61
CA LYS A 269 24.95 -3.47 -19.45
C LYS A 269 25.32 -4.79 -18.75
N SER A 270 24.85 -5.02 -17.55
CA SER A 270 25.15 -6.22 -16.76
C SER A 270 24.89 -7.51 -17.56
N PRO A 271 25.73 -8.55 -17.43
CA PRO A 271 25.45 -9.87 -17.98
C PRO A 271 24.20 -10.53 -17.35
N GLU A 272 23.80 -10.07 -16.16
CA GLU A 272 22.60 -10.55 -15.46
C GLU A 272 21.32 -9.83 -15.97
N PRO A 273 20.40 -10.54 -16.65
CA PRO A 273 19.23 -9.91 -17.23
C PRO A 273 18.28 -9.29 -16.20
N HIS A 274 18.13 -9.88 -15.01
CA HIS A 274 17.26 -9.34 -13.97
C HIS A 274 17.81 -8.02 -13.41
N ALA A 275 19.12 -7.87 -13.28
CA ALA A 275 19.74 -6.61 -12.90
C ALA A 275 19.47 -5.50 -13.95
N ARG A 276 19.54 -5.84 -15.25
CA ARG A 276 19.19 -4.89 -16.33
C ARG A 276 17.73 -4.45 -16.27
N ILE A 277 16.81 -5.39 -15.97
CA ILE A 277 15.37 -5.11 -15.83
C ILE A 277 15.13 -4.18 -14.63
N ALA A 278 15.75 -4.45 -13.49
CA ALA A 278 15.70 -3.60 -12.31
C ALA A 278 16.27 -2.21 -12.56
N ALA A 279 17.43 -2.12 -13.24
CA ALA A 279 18.04 -0.84 -13.63
C ALA A 279 17.16 -0.03 -14.58
N ASN A 280 16.40 -0.68 -15.47
CA ASN A 280 15.42 0.00 -16.32
C ASN A 280 14.28 0.62 -15.48
N THR A 281 13.88 0.01 -14.36
CA THR A 281 12.94 0.62 -13.43
C THR A 281 13.53 1.89 -12.80
N VAL A 282 14.79 1.85 -12.36
CA VAL A 282 15.49 3.04 -11.83
C VAL A 282 15.59 4.13 -12.90
N LYS A 283 15.98 3.76 -14.13
CA LYS A 283 16.05 4.68 -15.26
C LYS A 283 14.72 5.35 -15.54
N HIS A 284 13.63 4.57 -15.53
CA HIS A 284 12.28 5.08 -15.71
C HIS A 284 11.93 6.10 -14.62
N LEU A 285 12.18 5.76 -13.35
CA LEU A 285 11.89 6.65 -12.22
C LEU A 285 12.75 7.92 -12.22
N TRP A 286 13.96 7.88 -12.75
CA TRP A 286 14.83 9.05 -12.80
C TRP A 286 14.59 9.98 -13.99
N PHE A 287 14.13 9.45 -15.14
CA PHE A 287 14.12 10.20 -16.41
C PHE A 287 12.78 10.21 -17.14
N ASN A 288 11.92 9.21 -16.94
CA ASN A 288 10.67 9.06 -17.69
C ASN A 288 9.43 9.40 -16.85
N VAL A 289 9.55 9.37 -15.52
CA VAL A 289 8.51 9.97 -14.67
C VAL A 289 8.76 11.46 -14.70
N ASP A 290 7.95 12.17 -15.45
CA ASP A 290 8.03 13.62 -15.59
C ASP A 290 8.09 14.25 -14.20
N ALA A 291 9.15 15.05 -13.98
CA ALA A 291 9.28 15.83 -12.76
C ALA A 291 8.07 16.73 -12.54
N SER A 292 7.35 17.11 -13.62
CA SER A 292 6.07 17.80 -13.54
C SER A 292 4.97 16.92 -12.93
N THR A 293 4.97 15.61 -13.16
CA THR A 293 3.98 14.71 -12.55
C THR A 293 4.31 14.44 -11.07
N ARG A 294 5.60 14.35 -10.69
CA ARG A 294 6.02 14.27 -9.27
C ARG A 294 6.04 15.63 -8.58
N GLY A 295 6.63 16.62 -9.20
CA GLY A 295 6.73 17.97 -8.69
C GLY A 295 5.41 18.75 -8.82
N GLY A 296 4.62 18.50 -9.88
CA GLY A 296 3.35 19.15 -10.10
C GLY A 296 2.27 18.73 -9.10
N VAL A 297 2.16 17.43 -8.78
CA VAL A 297 1.22 16.97 -7.74
C VAL A 297 1.68 17.44 -6.36
N ILE A 298 2.99 17.29 -6.03
CA ILE A 298 3.52 17.72 -4.72
C ILE A 298 3.59 19.26 -4.64
N ALA A 299 4.00 19.97 -5.69
CA ALA A 299 4.02 21.42 -5.71
C ALA A 299 2.59 21.99 -5.75
N GLY A 300 1.70 21.43 -6.55
CA GLY A 300 0.29 21.81 -6.60
C GLY A 300 -0.43 21.53 -5.29
N LEU A 301 -0.18 20.37 -4.65
CA LEU A 301 -0.68 20.10 -3.29
C LEU A 301 -0.11 21.09 -2.28
N GLY A 302 1.19 21.41 -2.36
CA GLY A 302 1.83 22.40 -1.51
C GLY A 302 1.26 23.81 -1.70
N GLU A 303 1.01 24.23 -2.93
CA GLU A 303 0.37 25.51 -3.24
C GLU A 303 -1.08 25.58 -2.76
N ILE A 304 -1.86 24.51 -2.99
CA ILE A 304 -3.25 24.41 -2.53
C ILE A 304 -3.31 24.32 -1.01
N ALA A 305 -2.43 23.53 -0.36
CA ALA A 305 -2.36 23.40 1.09
C ALA A 305 -1.85 24.66 1.79
N ALA A 306 -1.01 25.47 1.12
CA ALA A 306 -0.51 26.74 1.65
C ALA A 306 -1.55 27.87 1.58
N GLN A 307 -2.63 27.70 0.82
CA GLN A 307 -3.68 28.70 0.74
C GLN A 307 -4.45 28.77 2.06
N LYS A 308 -4.69 30.01 2.51
CA LYS A 308 -5.41 30.26 3.76
C LYS A 308 -6.88 29.83 3.63
N SER A 309 -7.36 29.04 4.59
CA SER A 309 -8.76 28.65 4.69
C SER A 309 -9.55 29.55 5.64
N GLY A 310 -10.87 29.44 5.59
CA GLY A 310 -11.80 30.27 6.32
C GLY A 310 -12.51 31.30 5.43
N VAL A 311 -13.00 32.37 6.03
CA VAL A 311 -13.58 33.49 5.30
C VAL A 311 -12.46 34.33 4.69
N LEU A 312 -12.37 34.33 3.35
CA LEU A 312 -11.34 35.03 2.60
C LEU A 312 -11.73 36.51 2.35
N SER A 313 -13.02 36.76 2.10
CA SER A 313 -13.59 38.10 2.00
C SER A 313 -15.08 38.10 2.35
N ASP A 314 -15.59 39.20 2.88
CA ASP A 314 -17.01 39.40 3.18
C ASP A 314 -17.40 40.82 2.75
N THR A 315 -18.00 40.91 1.57
CA THR A 315 -18.58 42.19 1.03
C THR A 315 -20.08 42.23 1.27
N PRO A 316 -20.77 43.34 1.09
CA PRO A 316 -22.23 43.36 1.23
C PRO A 316 -22.97 42.34 0.35
N GLU A 317 -22.44 41.99 -0.83
CA GLU A 317 -23.10 41.13 -1.82
C GLU A 317 -22.67 39.69 -1.74
N LEU A 318 -21.43 39.40 -1.31
CA LEU A 318 -20.82 38.09 -1.43
C LEU A 318 -19.83 37.81 -0.30
N THR A 319 -19.94 36.62 0.31
CA THR A 319 -18.90 36.08 1.16
C THR A 319 -18.13 34.99 0.42
N THR A 320 -16.79 35.09 0.36
CA THR A 320 -15.92 34.10 -0.23
C THR A 320 -15.28 33.27 0.89
N ILE A 321 -15.39 31.95 0.79
CA ILE A 321 -14.92 30.99 1.78
C ILE A 321 -14.02 29.98 1.08
N ARG A 322 -13.01 29.51 1.80
CA ARG A 322 -12.23 28.32 1.41
C ARG A 322 -12.21 27.31 2.54
N ILE A 323 -12.41 26.03 2.20
CA ILE A 323 -12.29 24.88 3.08
C ILE A 323 -11.41 23.86 2.37
N ALA A 324 -10.44 23.28 3.09
CA ALA A 324 -9.63 22.19 2.57
C ALA A 324 -9.72 20.93 3.46
N THR A 325 -9.45 19.79 2.88
CA THR A 325 -9.24 18.55 3.64
C THR A 325 -7.94 18.65 4.45
N VAL A 326 -7.84 17.89 5.55
CA VAL A 326 -6.59 17.74 6.30
C VAL A 326 -5.93 16.44 5.87
N PRO A 327 -4.69 16.46 5.35
CA PRO A 327 -4.01 15.25 4.90
C PRO A 327 -3.99 14.15 5.96
N GLU A 328 -4.21 12.90 5.53
CA GLU A 328 -4.23 11.70 6.38
C GLU A 328 -5.28 11.71 7.50
N LYS A 329 -6.26 12.61 7.42
CA LYS A 329 -7.36 12.71 8.39
C LYS A 329 -8.68 12.88 7.67
N MET A 330 -9.70 12.19 8.09
CA MET A 330 -11.07 12.36 7.61
C MET A 330 -11.69 13.63 8.22
N MET A 331 -11.07 14.78 7.96
CA MET A 331 -11.42 16.08 8.56
C MET A 331 -11.22 17.22 7.57
N TYR A 332 -11.91 18.33 7.84
CA TYR A 332 -11.65 19.63 7.21
C TYR A 332 -10.82 20.52 8.11
N ASP A 333 -10.07 21.45 7.50
CA ASP A 333 -9.21 22.40 8.21
C ASP A 333 -10.00 23.54 8.87
N VAL A 334 -11.25 23.74 8.45
CA VAL A 334 -12.18 24.69 9.05
C VAL A 334 -13.30 23.92 9.77
N LYS A 335 -13.36 24.04 11.08
CA LYS A 335 -14.36 23.34 11.90
C LYS A 335 -15.69 24.04 12.01
N GLN A 336 -15.69 25.37 11.89
CA GLN A 336 -16.88 26.19 12.02
C GLN A 336 -16.71 27.51 11.29
N LEU A 337 -17.79 27.95 10.65
CA LEU A 337 -17.88 29.24 9.96
C LEU A 337 -19.19 29.91 10.39
N ALA A 338 -19.17 31.22 10.49
CA ALA A 338 -20.36 32.04 10.68
C ALA A 338 -20.60 32.94 9.46
N VAL A 339 -21.80 32.86 8.91
CA VAL A 339 -22.24 33.71 7.79
C VAL A 339 -23.65 34.25 8.08
N LYS A 340 -23.95 35.41 7.50
CA LYS A 340 -25.28 36.01 7.68
C LYS A 340 -26.36 35.24 6.92
N PRO A 341 -27.57 35.07 7.47
CA PRO A 341 -28.70 34.47 6.77
C PRO A 341 -28.96 35.13 5.42
N GLY A 342 -29.27 34.33 4.41
CA GLY A 342 -29.57 34.81 3.05
C GLY A 342 -28.38 35.38 2.25
N LYS A 343 -27.18 35.31 2.79
CA LYS A 343 -25.96 35.79 2.15
C LYS A 343 -25.59 34.91 0.95
N LYS A 344 -25.14 35.51 -0.16
CA LYS A 344 -24.52 34.78 -1.26
C LYS A 344 -23.12 34.30 -0.84
N ILE A 345 -22.82 33.03 -1.08
CA ILE A 345 -21.58 32.40 -0.71
C ILE A 345 -20.90 31.85 -1.97
N LYS A 346 -19.60 32.10 -2.09
CA LYS A 346 -18.69 31.39 -2.99
C LYS A 346 -17.74 30.55 -2.14
N LEU A 347 -17.96 29.26 -2.14
CA LEU A 347 -17.12 28.29 -1.42
C LEU A 347 -16.16 27.63 -2.39
N THR A 348 -14.86 27.73 -2.12
CA THR A 348 -13.84 26.88 -2.74
C THR A 348 -13.57 25.71 -1.80
N PHE A 349 -13.90 24.51 -2.25
CA PHE A 349 -13.56 23.26 -1.57
C PHE A 349 -12.33 22.66 -2.23
N ALA A 350 -11.26 22.41 -1.45
CA ALA A 350 -9.98 21.93 -1.93
C ALA A 350 -9.67 20.55 -1.31
N ASN A 351 -9.31 19.59 -2.14
CA ASN A 351 -8.83 18.31 -1.67
C ASN A 351 -7.30 18.25 -1.69
N VAL A 352 -6.69 18.40 -0.52
CA VAL A 352 -5.24 18.28 -0.30
C VAL A 352 -4.84 16.91 0.31
N ASP A 353 -5.83 16.00 0.48
CA ASP A 353 -5.61 14.63 0.92
C ASP A 353 -5.37 13.72 -0.28
N PHE A 354 -4.86 12.51 -0.05
CA PHE A 354 -4.59 11.51 -1.11
C PHE A 354 -5.80 10.65 -1.47
N MET A 355 -6.93 10.80 -0.78
CA MET A 355 -8.19 10.15 -1.12
C MET A 355 -9.19 11.14 -1.74
N PRO A 356 -10.13 10.69 -2.58
CA PRO A 356 -11.22 11.54 -3.05
C PRO A 356 -12.12 11.99 -1.88
N HIS A 357 -12.51 13.26 -1.87
CA HIS A 357 -13.39 13.83 -0.86
C HIS A 357 -14.53 14.65 -1.50
N ASN A 358 -15.66 14.71 -0.81
CA ASN A 358 -16.73 15.64 -1.07
C ASN A 358 -17.11 16.38 0.22
N ILE A 359 -17.87 17.46 0.08
CA ILE A 359 -18.44 18.20 1.21
C ILE A 359 -19.93 18.45 0.96
N LEU A 360 -20.75 18.29 2.00
CA LEU A 360 -22.19 18.51 1.95
C LEU A 360 -22.60 19.56 2.98
N LEU A 361 -23.63 20.33 2.70
CA LEU A 361 -24.35 21.12 3.70
C LEU A 361 -25.72 20.50 3.91
N VAL A 362 -26.03 20.15 5.15
CA VAL A 362 -27.29 19.50 5.50
C VAL A 362 -28.09 20.34 6.50
N LYS A 363 -29.39 20.04 6.65
CA LYS A 363 -30.24 20.70 7.65
C LYS A 363 -29.76 20.38 9.07
N PRO A 364 -30.05 21.27 10.05
CA PRO A 364 -29.70 21.05 11.45
C PRO A 364 -30.18 19.68 11.96
N GLY A 365 -29.28 18.96 12.65
CA GLY A 365 -29.54 17.64 13.24
C GLY A 365 -29.64 16.46 12.26
N LYS A 366 -29.28 16.66 10.97
CA LYS A 366 -29.40 15.63 9.94
C LYS A 366 -28.08 15.01 9.49
N ALA A 367 -26.95 15.43 10.03
CA ALA A 367 -25.64 14.96 9.62
C ALA A 367 -25.47 13.44 9.73
N ASP A 368 -25.85 12.87 10.89
CA ASP A 368 -25.70 11.43 11.14
C ASP A 368 -26.60 10.59 10.22
N ASP A 369 -27.87 11.01 10.01
CA ASP A 369 -28.81 10.32 9.13
C ASP A 369 -28.31 10.32 7.68
N ILE A 370 -27.83 11.47 7.19
CA ILE A 370 -27.26 11.59 5.85
C ILE A 370 -25.97 10.78 5.73
N GLY A 371 -25.09 10.80 6.74
CA GLY A 371 -23.88 10.01 6.78
C GLY A 371 -24.17 8.49 6.69
N LEU A 372 -25.16 8.00 7.44
CA LEU A 372 -25.60 6.59 7.38
C LEU A 372 -26.15 6.22 5.99
N LYS A 373 -26.96 7.10 5.37
CA LYS A 373 -27.47 6.89 4.01
C LYS A 373 -26.34 6.89 2.97
N ALA A 374 -25.35 7.78 3.11
CA ALA A 374 -24.18 7.81 2.22
C ALA A 374 -23.36 6.51 2.33
N MET A 375 -23.15 6.01 3.55
CA MET A 375 -22.48 4.73 3.76
C MET A 375 -23.25 3.55 3.15
N ALA A 376 -24.58 3.57 3.20
CA ALA A 376 -25.41 2.51 2.63
C ALA A 376 -25.34 2.40 1.08
N LEU A 377 -24.85 3.44 0.40
CA LEU A 377 -24.63 3.41 -1.05
C LEU A 377 -23.56 2.37 -1.47
N GLY A 378 -22.61 2.06 -0.59
CA GLY A 378 -21.54 1.11 -0.88
C GLY A 378 -20.78 1.44 -2.16
N ALA A 379 -20.56 0.44 -3.02
CA ALA A 379 -19.86 0.63 -4.29
C ALA A 379 -20.56 1.58 -5.28
N LYS A 380 -21.88 1.69 -5.22
CA LYS A 380 -22.66 2.63 -6.06
C LYS A 380 -22.43 4.10 -5.68
N GLY A 381 -21.88 4.33 -4.48
CA GLY A 381 -21.58 5.69 -4.01
C GLY A 381 -20.68 6.48 -4.95
N PHE A 382 -19.72 5.84 -5.63
CA PHE A 382 -18.87 6.51 -6.62
C PHE A 382 -19.65 7.14 -7.78
N GLU A 383 -20.72 6.48 -8.24
CA GLU A 383 -21.53 6.96 -9.36
C GLU A 383 -22.34 8.21 -9.00
N VAL A 384 -22.64 8.39 -7.72
CA VAL A 384 -23.45 9.50 -7.17
C VAL A 384 -22.64 10.39 -6.21
N ASN A 385 -21.31 10.36 -6.31
CA ASN A 385 -20.41 11.16 -5.46
C ASN A 385 -20.60 10.92 -3.94
N TYR A 386 -21.09 9.76 -3.52
CA TYR A 386 -21.51 9.42 -2.16
C TYR A 386 -22.57 10.38 -1.58
N VAL A 387 -23.35 11.04 -2.42
CA VAL A 387 -24.45 11.91 -2.03
C VAL A 387 -25.78 11.15 -2.13
N PRO A 388 -26.40 10.75 -1.01
CA PRO A 388 -27.66 10.05 -1.03
C PRO A 388 -28.81 10.99 -1.41
N GLU A 389 -29.86 10.46 -2.02
CA GLU A 389 -31.09 11.24 -2.25
C GLU A 389 -31.74 11.58 -0.90
N SER A 390 -31.83 12.87 -0.60
CA SER A 390 -32.50 13.36 0.62
C SER A 390 -32.90 14.83 0.50
N PRO A 391 -34.12 15.21 0.94
CA PRO A 391 -34.54 16.60 0.98
C PRO A 391 -33.84 17.39 2.12
N ASP A 392 -33.05 16.71 2.94
CA ASP A 392 -32.30 17.32 4.03
C ASP A 392 -30.88 17.76 3.63
N ILE A 393 -30.44 17.43 2.40
CA ILE A 393 -29.20 17.96 1.79
C ILE A 393 -29.54 19.26 1.08
N LEU A 394 -28.92 20.35 1.50
CA LEU A 394 -29.13 21.67 0.93
C LEU A 394 -28.28 21.88 -0.33
N TRP A 395 -27.05 21.39 -0.31
CA TRP A 395 -26.14 21.29 -1.45
C TRP A 395 -24.99 20.33 -1.16
N SER A 396 -24.26 19.93 -2.20
CA SER A 396 -23.07 19.08 -2.12
C SER A 396 -22.06 19.43 -3.20
N SER A 397 -20.79 19.14 -2.93
CA SER A 397 -19.76 19.06 -3.97
C SER A 397 -19.85 17.75 -4.75
N LYS A 398 -19.13 17.70 -5.87
CA LYS A 398 -18.73 16.41 -6.45
C LYS A 398 -17.70 15.73 -5.56
N LEU A 399 -17.47 14.46 -5.82
CA LEU A 399 -16.32 13.74 -5.28
C LEU A 399 -15.08 14.20 -6.05
N ILE A 400 -14.20 14.98 -5.41
CA ILE A 400 -13.02 15.55 -6.06
C ILE A 400 -11.75 14.81 -5.70
N ASP A 401 -10.91 14.58 -6.69
CA ASP A 401 -9.63 13.87 -6.54
C ASP A 401 -8.57 14.74 -5.84
N THR A 402 -7.51 14.08 -5.42
CA THR A 402 -6.31 14.69 -4.84
C THR A 402 -5.79 15.86 -5.69
N GLY A 403 -5.51 16.99 -5.05
CA GLY A 403 -4.97 18.19 -5.70
C GLY A 403 -5.96 18.92 -6.59
N LYS A 404 -7.27 18.67 -6.44
CA LYS A 404 -8.34 19.37 -7.14
C LYS A 404 -9.12 20.28 -6.21
N GLU A 405 -9.74 21.27 -6.81
CA GLU A 405 -10.65 22.21 -6.15
C GLU A 405 -11.98 22.27 -6.90
N GLU A 406 -13.05 22.49 -6.17
CA GLU A 406 -14.37 22.80 -6.72
C GLU A 406 -14.90 24.10 -6.14
N VAL A 407 -15.49 24.92 -6.98
CA VAL A 407 -16.13 26.17 -6.57
C VAL A 407 -17.64 25.98 -6.55
N ILE A 408 -18.24 26.14 -5.37
CA ILE A 408 -19.67 25.99 -5.13
C ILE A 408 -20.26 27.35 -4.81
N ASN A 409 -21.30 27.75 -5.54
CA ASN A 409 -22.01 29.02 -5.29
C ASN A 409 -23.41 28.69 -4.74
N PHE A 410 -23.74 29.23 -3.60
CA PHE A 410 -25.05 29.03 -2.97
C PHE A 410 -25.48 30.26 -2.16
N THR A 411 -26.72 30.26 -1.70
CA THR A 411 -27.22 31.27 -0.76
C THR A 411 -27.31 30.60 0.62
N ALA A 412 -26.74 31.22 1.63
CA ALA A 412 -26.85 30.76 3.01
C ALA A 412 -28.32 30.64 3.42
N PRO A 413 -28.69 29.62 4.22
CA PRO A 413 -30.05 29.49 4.70
C PRO A 413 -30.55 30.76 5.37
N THR A 414 -31.82 31.07 5.19
CA THR A 414 -32.45 32.25 5.77
C THR A 414 -32.81 32.11 7.24
N THR A 415 -32.95 30.87 7.67
CA THR A 415 -33.18 30.51 9.09
C THR A 415 -31.87 30.43 9.83
N GLU A 416 -31.74 31.08 10.95
CA GLU A 416 -30.56 30.97 11.81
C GLU A 416 -30.45 29.58 12.42
N GLY A 417 -29.24 29.07 12.52
CA GLY A 417 -28.98 27.74 13.07
C GLY A 417 -27.58 27.21 12.76
N ALA A 418 -27.23 26.06 13.36
CA ALA A 418 -26.03 25.31 13.04
C ALA A 418 -26.33 24.30 11.92
N TYR A 419 -25.71 24.50 10.78
CA TYR A 419 -25.81 23.64 9.59
C TYR A 419 -24.53 22.83 9.47
N PRO A 420 -24.56 21.51 9.79
CA PRO A 420 -23.42 20.65 9.62
C PRO A 420 -23.12 20.34 8.16
#